data_2929bf62872bbd5b731525ad1ad0693b
#
_entry.id   2929bf62872bbd5b731525ad1ad0693b
#
_cell.length_a   1.000
_cell.length_b   1.000
_cell.length_c   1.000
_cell.angle_alpha   90.00
_cell.angle_beta   90.00
_cell.angle_gamma   90.00
#
_symmetry.space_group_name_H-M   'P 1'
#
loop_
_entity.id
_entity.type
_entity.pdbx_description
1 polymer ?
#
loop_
_entity_poly.entity_id
_entity_poly.type
_entity_poly.pdbx_seq_one_letter_code
_entity_poly.pdbx_strand_id
1 'polypeptide(L)'
;MISCKGSYGMTRNAYVLDTCRQIRAANSNREVRRLLTNLLCQHMGWENFAYAAHIPTRFAWTTHGLMMTNYPVRWIFNYMRKGFYKIDPLVNYCQNHNLGMVWTTEPKDWANYCSKTKEIVTMARREGWTGGVAIPIPAVPCRGTFILLTRQPLAAVEDMLETALLVGPTIGLHVLDALLDICLSTKYSVLERGNLFLTDVEKDILQLTAEGMPGKQVAAQLGVSIKAVERHLEKVRLRLKAPNRAKLLVLSLIHI
;
A
#
# COMPACT_ATOMS: atom_id res chain seq x y z
N MET A 1 -1.67 21.46 -27.89
CA MET A 1 -0.22 21.40 -28.13
C MET A 1 0.47 22.17 -27.02
N ILE A 2 0.76 21.50 -25.91
CA ILE A 2 1.52 22.09 -24.78
C ILE A 2 2.87 21.39 -24.76
N SER A 3 3.86 22.11 -25.27
CA SER A 3 5.26 21.71 -25.29
C SER A 3 5.86 21.88 -23.88
N CYS A 4 5.95 20.82 -23.10
CA CYS A 4 6.83 20.79 -21.92
C CYS A 4 8.24 20.39 -22.38
N LYS A 5 9.03 21.36 -22.82
CA LYS A 5 10.49 21.23 -22.92
C LYS A 5 11.08 21.38 -21.52
N GLY A 6 11.19 20.27 -20.78
CA GLY A 6 12.09 20.15 -19.64
C GLY A 6 13.48 19.77 -20.13
N SER A 7 14.51 20.37 -19.56
CA SER A 7 15.93 20.23 -19.85
C SER A 7 16.38 18.77 -19.98
N TYR A 8 17.10 18.49 -21.06
CA TYR A 8 17.59 17.22 -21.60
C TYR A 8 16.52 16.43 -22.37
N GLY A 9 16.70 16.29 -23.68
CA GLY A 9 15.81 15.69 -24.66
C GLY A 9 15.52 14.19 -24.48
N MET A 10 15.19 13.76 -23.28
CA MET A 10 14.71 12.40 -23.00
C MET A 10 13.25 12.28 -23.39
N THR A 11 12.92 11.22 -24.14
CA THR A 11 11.52 10.85 -24.37
C THR A 11 10.87 10.46 -23.04
N ARG A 12 9.55 10.57 -22.93
CA ARG A 12 8.77 10.20 -21.73
C ARG A 12 9.11 8.77 -21.27
N ASN A 13 9.27 7.85 -22.20
CA ASN A 13 9.62 6.45 -21.91
C ASN A 13 11.04 6.31 -21.34
N ALA A 14 12.01 7.07 -21.85
CA ALA A 14 13.36 7.05 -21.32
C ALA A 14 13.41 7.57 -19.87
N TYR A 15 12.61 8.58 -19.53
CA TYR A 15 12.48 9.07 -18.15
C TYR A 15 11.87 8.02 -17.21
N VAL A 16 10.81 7.32 -17.64
CA VAL A 16 10.19 6.24 -16.88
C VAL A 16 11.23 5.15 -16.57
N LEU A 17 11.96 4.69 -17.60
CA LEU A 17 12.96 3.63 -17.44
C LEU A 17 14.12 4.06 -16.53
N ASP A 18 14.59 5.30 -16.65
CA ASP A 18 15.63 5.82 -15.78
C ASP A 18 15.18 5.90 -14.32
N THR A 19 13.96 6.40 -14.09
CA THR A 19 13.37 6.41 -12.74
C THR A 19 13.19 5.00 -12.19
N CYS A 20 12.80 4.02 -13.00
CA CYS A 20 12.73 2.62 -12.60
C CYS A 20 14.09 2.07 -12.16
N ARG A 21 15.18 2.41 -12.86
CA ARG A 21 16.55 2.05 -12.46
C ARG A 21 16.93 2.68 -11.11
N GLN A 22 16.59 3.97 -10.91
CA GLN A 22 16.81 4.66 -9.64
C GLN A 22 16.00 4.02 -8.49
N ILE A 23 14.75 3.63 -8.73
CA ILE A 23 13.92 2.91 -7.78
C ILE A 23 14.58 1.59 -7.36
N ARG A 24 15.12 0.82 -8.33
CA ARG A 24 15.85 -0.42 -8.05
C ARG A 24 17.13 -0.23 -7.23
N ALA A 25 17.80 0.90 -7.42
CA ALA A 25 19.02 1.25 -6.68
C ALA A 25 18.74 1.91 -5.32
N ALA A 26 17.48 2.19 -4.99
CA ALA A 26 17.13 2.88 -3.75
C ALA A 26 17.37 1.99 -2.52
N ASN A 27 17.90 2.60 -1.46
CA ASN A 27 18.26 1.90 -0.22
C ASN A 27 17.24 2.07 0.92
N SER A 28 16.13 2.73 0.66
CA SER A 28 15.10 2.98 1.66
C SER A 28 13.71 3.18 1.05
N ASN A 29 12.68 2.75 1.78
CA ASN A 29 11.28 2.98 1.43
C ASN A 29 10.96 4.47 1.23
N ARG A 30 11.63 5.36 1.97
CA ARG A 30 11.47 6.81 1.81
C ARG A 30 11.94 7.29 0.43
N GLU A 31 13.06 6.77 -0.03
CA GLU A 31 13.62 7.11 -1.33
C GLU A 31 12.76 6.57 -2.47
N VAL A 32 12.37 5.30 -2.43
CA VAL A 32 11.42 4.70 -3.38
C VAL A 32 10.15 5.54 -3.48
N ARG A 33 9.54 5.90 -2.34
CA ARG A 33 8.34 6.73 -2.30
C ARG A 33 8.58 8.11 -2.93
N ARG A 34 9.72 8.75 -2.67
CA ARG A 34 10.07 10.06 -3.25
C ARG A 34 10.17 9.98 -4.77
N LEU A 35 10.91 8.99 -5.29
CA LEU A 35 11.08 8.76 -6.72
C LEU A 35 9.72 8.46 -7.39
N LEU A 36 8.93 7.59 -6.80
CA LEU A 36 7.61 7.23 -7.30
C LEU A 36 6.64 8.43 -7.29
N THR A 37 6.64 9.23 -6.22
CA THR A 37 5.83 10.46 -6.16
C THR A 37 6.25 11.45 -7.25
N ASN A 38 7.55 11.64 -7.45
CA ASN A 38 8.04 12.53 -8.49
C ASN A 38 7.62 12.05 -9.89
N LEU A 39 7.82 10.76 -10.18
CA LEU A 39 7.42 10.17 -11.46
C LEU A 39 5.92 10.31 -11.71
N LEU A 40 5.10 9.86 -10.77
CA LEU A 40 3.66 9.80 -10.96
C LEU A 40 3.00 11.17 -10.91
N CYS A 41 3.36 12.00 -9.92
CA CYS A 41 2.65 13.25 -9.70
C CYS A 41 3.22 14.42 -10.52
N GLN A 42 4.55 14.49 -10.72
CA GLN A 42 5.16 15.62 -11.43
C GLN A 42 5.30 15.37 -12.94
N HIS A 43 5.52 14.11 -13.35
CA HIS A 43 5.79 13.80 -14.76
C HIS A 43 4.64 13.09 -15.47
N MET A 44 3.82 12.30 -14.76
CA MET A 44 2.70 11.58 -15.35
C MET A 44 1.34 12.22 -15.07
N GLY A 45 1.24 13.20 -14.17
CA GLY A 45 0.02 13.97 -13.91
C GLY A 45 -0.99 13.33 -12.94
N TRP A 46 -0.60 12.29 -12.22
CA TRP A 46 -1.46 11.67 -11.20
C TRP A 46 -1.44 12.48 -9.90
N GLU A 47 -2.59 12.63 -9.24
CA GLU A 47 -2.64 13.34 -7.97
C GLU A 47 -2.28 12.43 -6.81
N ASN A 48 -2.79 11.21 -6.82
CA ASN A 48 -2.55 10.28 -5.75
C ASN A 48 -2.27 8.86 -6.25
N PHE A 49 -1.54 8.10 -5.45
CA PHE A 49 -1.29 6.69 -5.69
C PHE A 49 -1.28 5.88 -4.41
N ALA A 50 -1.58 4.59 -4.53
CA ALA A 50 -1.30 3.58 -3.53
C ALA A 50 -0.67 2.36 -4.19
N TYR A 51 0.39 1.89 -3.60
CA TYR A 51 1.05 0.62 -3.93
C TYR A 51 1.03 -0.27 -2.70
N ALA A 52 0.58 -1.51 -2.86
CA ALA A 52 0.62 -2.51 -1.81
C ALA A 52 1.09 -3.84 -2.37
N ALA A 53 2.10 -4.46 -1.76
CA ALA A 53 2.50 -5.82 -2.09
C ALA A 53 1.84 -6.81 -1.12
N HIS A 54 1.26 -7.84 -1.70
CA HIS A 54 0.62 -8.92 -0.98
C HIS A 54 1.57 -10.12 -0.98
N ILE A 55 2.15 -10.40 0.18
CA ILE A 55 3.05 -11.53 0.36
C ILE A 55 2.24 -12.70 0.92
N PRO A 56 2.27 -13.88 0.28
CA PRO A 56 1.58 -15.03 0.81
C PRO A 56 2.24 -15.47 2.12
N THR A 57 1.43 -15.57 3.16
CA THR A 57 1.84 -16.24 4.40
C THR A 57 1.19 -17.62 4.46
N ARG A 58 1.64 -18.47 5.38
CA ARG A 58 1.05 -19.83 5.57
C ARG A 58 -0.46 -19.82 5.82
N PHE A 59 -1.04 -18.67 6.20
CA PHE A 59 -2.42 -18.57 6.67
C PHE A 59 -3.30 -17.57 5.91
N ALA A 60 -2.73 -16.61 5.20
CA ALA A 60 -3.50 -15.64 4.41
C ALA A 60 -2.59 -14.81 3.48
N TRP A 61 -3.19 -14.19 2.46
CA TRP A 61 -2.57 -13.09 1.74
C TRP A 61 -2.62 -11.86 2.65
N THR A 62 -1.50 -11.48 3.21
CA THR A 62 -1.42 -10.28 4.06
C THR A 62 -0.55 -9.23 3.41
N THR A 63 -0.96 -7.98 3.51
CA THR A 63 -0.14 -6.81 3.17
C THR A 63 0.88 -6.59 4.29
N HIS A 64 1.87 -7.47 4.41
CA HIS A 64 2.90 -7.30 5.42
C HIS A 64 3.87 -6.19 4.99
N GLY A 65 3.60 -4.98 5.44
CA GLY A 65 4.61 -3.94 5.52
C GLY A 65 5.09 -3.29 4.21
N LEU A 66 4.60 -3.74 3.05
CA LEU A 66 5.03 -3.20 1.75
C LEU A 66 3.93 -2.33 1.13
N MET A 67 3.50 -1.30 1.86
CA MET A 67 2.55 -0.32 1.34
C MET A 67 3.23 1.05 1.20
N MET A 68 3.03 1.67 0.05
CA MET A 68 3.42 3.04 -0.24
C MET A 68 2.25 3.83 -0.77
N THR A 69 2.07 5.04 -0.27
CA THR A 69 1.01 5.92 -0.73
C THR A 69 1.33 7.38 -0.42
N ASN A 70 0.75 8.28 -1.19
CA ASN A 70 0.68 9.71 -0.90
C ASN A 70 -0.75 10.16 -0.56
N TYR A 71 -1.64 9.22 -0.22
CA TYR A 71 -3.01 9.56 0.19
C TYR A 71 -3.03 10.44 1.44
N PRO A 72 -4.07 11.27 1.62
CA PRO A 72 -4.28 12.02 2.85
C PRO A 72 -4.30 11.08 4.07
N VAL A 73 -3.62 11.48 5.15
CA VAL A 73 -3.53 10.66 6.38
C VAL A 73 -4.91 10.31 6.93
N ARG A 74 -5.88 11.26 6.84
CA ARG A 74 -7.27 11.03 7.25
C ARG A 74 -7.94 9.91 6.45
N TRP A 75 -7.67 9.82 5.15
CA TRP A 75 -8.16 8.74 4.30
C TRP A 75 -7.61 7.40 4.77
N ILE A 76 -6.29 7.30 4.91
CA ILE A 76 -5.60 6.06 5.32
C ILE A 76 -6.15 5.59 6.67
N PHE A 77 -6.24 6.49 7.65
CA PHE A 77 -6.77 6.17 8.98
C PHE A 77 -8.20 5.61 8.91
N ASN A 78 -9.11 6.26 8.19
CA ASN A 78 -10.49 5.80 8.06
C ASN A 78 -10.58 4.46 7.31
N TYR A 79 -9.81 4.30 6.23
CA TYR A 79 -9.76 3.09 5.42
C TYR A 79 -9.31 1.89 6.25
N MET A 80 -8.25 2.04 7.03
CA MET A 80 -7.71 0.99 7.89
C MET A 80 -8.64 0.69 9.06
N ARG A 81 -9.11 1.72 9.77
CA ARG A 81 -10.01 1.56 10.93
C ARG A 81 -11.31 0.83 10.59
N LYS A 82 -11.85 1.06 9.39
CA LYS A 82 -13.09 0.40 8.92
C LYS A 82 -12.85 -0.97 8.30
N GLY A 83 -11.58 -1.38 8.16
CA GLY A 83 -11.22 -2.66 7.56
C GLY A 83 -11.55 -2.75 6.07
N PHE A 84 -11.58 -1.62 5.36
CA PHE A 84 -11.95 -1.55 3.95
C PHE A 84 -11.03 -2.34 3.04
N TYR A 85 -9.75 -2.47 3.39
CA TYR A 85 -8.77 -3.28 2.65
C TYR A 85 -9.18 -4.75 2.46
N LYS A 86 -10.07 -5.27 3.34
CA LYS A 86 -10.58 -6.65 3.25
C LYS A 86 -11.67 -6.84 2.17
N ILE A 87 -12.32 -5.75 1.78
CA ILE A 87 -13.51 -5.77 0.92
C ILE A 87 -13.41 -4.82 -0.26
N ASP A 88 -12.28 -4.11 -0.40
CA ASP A 88 -12.06 -3.17 -1.50
C ASP A 88 -12.06 -3.91 -2.84
N PRO A 89 -12.98 -3.59 -3.76
CA PRO A 89 -13.06 -4.26 -5.05
C PRO A 89 -11.82 -4.09 -5.91
N LEU A 90 -11.10 -2.96 -5.78
CA LEU A 90 -9.89 -2.71 -6.56
C LEU A 90 -8.74 -3.60 -6.07
N VAL A 91 -8.62 -3.78 -4.76
CA VAL A 91 -7.66 -4.72 -4.17
C VAL A 91 -7.99 -6.14 -4.59
N ASN A 92 -9.26 -6.54 -4.46
CA ASN A 92 -9.74 -7.87 -4.87
C ASN A 92 -9.54 -8.10 -6.37
N TYR A 93 -9.82 -7.10 -7.20
CA TYR A 93 -9.55 -7.17 -8.64
C TYR A 93 -8.07 -7.45 -8.92
N CYS A 94 -7.17 -6.67 -8.34
CA CYS A 94 -5.73 -6.83 -8.54
C CYS A 94 -5.18 -8.18 -8.04
N GLN A 95 -5.83 -8.81 -7.06
CA GLN A 95 -5.44 -10.14 -6.59
C GLN A 95 -5.87 -11.26 -7.55
N ASN A 96 -6.93 -11.07 -8.33
CA ASN A 96 -7.54 -12.11 -9.16
C ASN A 96 -7.33 -11.92 -10.66
N HIS A 97 -6.81 -10.76 -11.11
CA HIS A 97 -6.60 -10.45 -12.52
C HIS A 97 -5.13 -10.09 -12.79
N ASN A 98 -4.73 -10.10 -14.05
CA ASN A 98 -3.37 -9.76 -14.48
C ASN A 98 -3.30 -8.48 -15.33
N LEU A 99 -4.43 -8.01 -15.85
CA LEU A 99 -4.52 -6.79 -16.63
C LEU A 99 -5.09 -5.66 -15.79
N GLY A 100 -4.60 -4.45 -16.00
CA GLY A 100 -5.12 -3.26 -15.34
C GLY A 100 -6.52 -2.89 -15.84
N MET A 101 -7.26 -2.15 -15.02
CA MET A 101 -8.58 -1.63 -15.37
C MET A 101 -8.69 -0.14 -15.04
N VAL A 102 -9.48 0.56 -15.84
CA VAL A 102 -9.99 1.89 -15.48
C VAL A 102 -11.20 1.71 -14.55
N TRP A 103 -11.30 2.55 -13.54
CA TRP A 103 -12.43 2.57 -12.63
C TRP A 103 -12.88 4.00 -12.35
N THR A 104 -14.13 4.16 -11.95
CA THR A 104 -14.74 5.47 -11.69
C THR A 104 -15.31 5.55 -10.29
N THR A 105 -15.60 6.75 -9.80
CA THR A 105 -16.38 6.95 -8.58
C THR A 105 -17.86 7.19 -8.85
N GLU A 106 -18.34 6.99 -10.09
CA GLU A 106 -19.73 7.18 -10.45
C GLU A 106 -20.63 6.18 -9.71
N PRO A 107 -21.72 6.62 -9.06
CA PRO A 107 -22.55 5.74 -8.25
C PRO A 107 -23.19 4.58 -9.03
N LYS A 108 -23.48 4.79 -10.32
CA LYS A 108 -24.06 3.77 -11.18
C LYS A 108 -23.16 2.55 -11.32
N ASP A 109 -21.84 2.74 -11.37
CA ASP A 109 -20.86 1.67 -11.56
C ASP A 109 -20.75 0.78 -10.31
N TRP A 110 -21.22 1.29 -9.17
CA TRP A 110 -21.19 0.61 -7.87
C TRP A 110 -22.58 0.22 -7.35
N ALA A 111 -23.62 0.36 -8.18
CA ALA A 111 -25.00 0.14 -7.76
C ALA A 111 -25.26 -1.26 -7.18
N ASN A 112 -24.62 -2.28 -7.72
CA ASN A 112 -24.77 -3.69 -7.33
C ASN A 112 -23.83 -4.13 -6.19
N TYR A 113 -22.99 -3.24 -5.67
CA TYR A 113 -22.07 -3.56 -4.58
C TYR A 113 -22.72 -3.37 -3.20
N CYS A 114 -22.16 -4.00 -2.18
CA CYS A 114 -22.66 -3.87 -0.81
C CYS A 114 -22.48 -2.45 -0.26
N SER A 115 -23.21 -2.13 0.81
CA SER A 115 -23.21 -0.80 1.43
C SER A 115 -21.80 -0.33 1.86
N LYS A 116 -20.98 -1.23 2.37
CA LYS A 116 -19.59 -0.92 2.77
C LYS A 116 -18.71 -0.53 1.58
N THR A 117 -18.85 -1.22 0.45
CA THR A 117 -18.13 -0.85 -0.79
C THR A 117 -18.59 0.52 -1.29
N LYS A 118 -19.90 0.79 -1.29
CA LYS A 118 -20.44 2.11 -1.64
C LYS A 118 -19.91 3.21 -0.71
N GLU A 119 -19.66 2.89 0.54
CA GLU A 119 -19.05 3.83 1.48
C GLU A 119 -17.60 4.18 1.10
N ILE A 120 -16.79 3.20 0.63
CA ILE A 120 -15.43 3.47 0.13
C ILE A 120 -15.49 4.46 -1.04
N VAL A 121 -16.35 4.21 -2.02
CA VAL A 121 -16.51 5.07 -3.20
C VAL A 121 -17.01 6.46 -2.80
N THR A 122 -17.95 6.54 -1.87
CA THR A 122 -18.46 7.81 -1.35
C THR A 122 -17.34 8.61 -0.65
N MET A 123 -16.48 7.93 0.10
CA MET A 123 -15.29 8.57 0.69
C MET A 123 -14.33 9.08 -0.40
N ALA A 124 -14.09 8.29 -1.46
CA ALA A 124 -13.24 8.69 -2.58
C ALA A 124 -13.77 9.97 -3.26
N ARG A 125 -15.07 10.04 -3.52
CA ARG A 125 -15.71 11.24 -4.08
C ARG A 125 -15.59 12.46 -3.17
N ARG A 126 -15.66 12.29 -1.85
CA ARG A 126 -15.47 13.40 -0.89
C ARG A 126 -14.06 13.95 -0.88
N GLU A 127 -13.06 13.16 -1.25
CA GLU A 127 -11.68 13.63 -1.48
C GLU A 127 -11.52 14.28 -2.86
N GLY A 128 -12.59 14.31 -3.67
CA GLY A 128 -12.60 14.89 -5.01
C GLY A 128 -12.09 13.96 -6.11
N TRP A 129 -11.82 12.70 -5.82
CA TRP A 129 -11.40 11.75 -6.85
C TRP A 129 -12.56 11.36 -7.75
N THR A 130 -12.30 11.34 -9.04
CA THR A 130 -13.27 10.94 -10.09
C THR A 130 -13.09 9.48 -10.49
N GLY A 131 -11.88 8.95 -10.33
CA GLY A 131 -11.51 7.58 -10.69
C GLY A 131 -10.02 7.44 -10.93
N GLY A 132 -9.65 6.50 -11.78
CA GLY A 132 -8.27 6.24 -12.13
C GLY A 132 -8.04 4.84 -12.69
N VAL A 133 -6.88 4.25 -12.41
CA VAL A 133 -6.53 2.89 -12.81
C VAL A 133 -6.17 2.02 -11.62
N ALA A 134 -6.57 0.76 -11.69
CA ALA A 134 -6.13 -0.30 -10.79
C ALA A 134 -5.29 -1.28 -11.59
N ILE A 135 -4.03 -1.44 -11.21
CA ILE A 135 -3.02 -2.20 -11.97
C ILE A 135 -2.55 -3.37 -11.10
N PRO A 136 -2.88 -4.60 -11.46
CA PRO A 136 -2.30 -5.78 -10.85
C PRO A 136 -0.80 -5.86 -11.13
N ILE A 137 -0.01 -6.23 -10.14
CA ILE A 137 1.41 -6.50 -10.32
C ILE A 137 1.62 -8.01 -10.06
N PRO A 138 1.59 -8.80 -11.15
CA PRO A 138 1.73 -10.26 -11.04
C PRO A 138 3.19 -10.62 -10.79
N ALA A 139 3.49 -11.14 -9.63
CA ALA A 139 4.81 -11.66 -9.27
C ALA A 139 4.65 -12.87 -8.33
N VAL A 140 5.40 -13.93 -8.58
CA VAL A 140 5.36 -15.16 -7.78
C VAL A 140 6.49 -15.13 -6.75
N PRO A 141 6.23 -15.41 -5.47
CA PRO A 141 4.93 -15.74 -4.84
C PRO A 141 4.09 -14.53 -4.43
N CYS A 142 4.55 -13.31 -4.68
CA CYS A 142 3.89 -12.07 -4.28
C CYS A 142 2.92 -11.59 -5.36
N ARG A 143 1.95 -10.77 -4.96
CA ARG A 143 1.14 -9.96 -5.89
C ARG A 143 1.13 -8.53 -5.38
N GLY A 144 1.14 -7.57 -6.30
CA GLY A 144 0.99 -6.15 -5.97
C GLY A 144 -0.36 -5.62 -6.44
N THR A 145 -0.83 -4.61 -5.73
CA THR A 145 -1.93 -3.73 -6.12
C THR A 145 -1.36 -2.33 -6.29
N PHE A 146 -1.50 -1.76 -7.48
CA PHE A 146 -1.04 -0.43 -7.79
C PHE A 146 -2.22 0.40 -8.28
N ILE A 147 -2.65 1.39 -7.50
CA ILE A 147 -3.81 2.23 -7.77
C ILE A 147 -3.31 3.65 -8.00
N LEU A 148 -3.73 4.24 -9.10
CA LEU A 148 -3.48 5.63 -9.45
C LEU A 148 -4.81 6.37 -9.51
N LEU A 149 -4.86 7.57 -8.92
CA LEU A 149 -6.08 8.36 -8.76
C LEU A 149 -5.95 9.73 -9.38
N THR A 150 -7.04 10.18 -9.99
CA THR A 150 -7.16 11.54 -10.53
C THR A 150 -8.41 12.23 -10.02
N ARG A 151 -8.37 13.58 -10.01
CA ARG A 151 -9.53 14.46 -9.79
C ARG A 151 -10.09 15.03 -11.08
N GLN A 152 -9.38 14.81 -12.20
CA GLN A 152 -9.82 15.27 -13.50
C GLN A 152 -10.94 14.36 -14.05
N PRO A 153 -11.86 14.86 -14.87
CA PRO A 153 -12.81 14.02 -15.60
C PRO A 153 -12.06 12.97 -16.43
N LEU A 154 -12.43 11.71 -16.34
CA LEU A 154 -11.70 10.61 -17.00
C LEU A 154 -11.62 10.79 -18.52
N ALA A 155 -12.67 11.31 -19.15
CA ALA A 155 -12.67 11.65 -20.57
C ALA A 155 -11.64 12.71 -20.96
N ALA A 156 -11.16 13.52 -20.02
CA ALA A 156 -10.14 14.54 -20.26
C ALA A 156 -8.70 14.00 -20.11
N VAL A 157 -8.53 12.77 -19.66
CA VAL A 157 -7.23 12.17 -19.32
C VAL A 157 -7.03 10.76 -19.92
N GLU A 158 -7.71 10.47 -21.02
CA GLU A 158 -7.65 9.15 -21.67
C GLU A 158 -6.21 8.70 -21.97
N ASP A 159 -5.39 9.56 -22.60
CA ASP A 159 -3.98 9.28 -22.88
C ASP A 159 -3.18 8.94 -21.60
N MET A 160 -3.52 9.60 -20.48
CA MET A 160 -2.89 9.35 -19.18
C MET A 160 -3.29 7.98 -18.62
N LEU A 161 -4.57 7.60 -18.77
CA LEU A 161 -5.09 6.29 -18.36
C LEU A 161 -4.44 5.17 -19.18
N GLU A 162 -4.41 5.30 -20.51
CA GLU A 162 -3.78 4.34 -21.42
C GLU A 162 -2.28 4.18 -21.14
N THR A 163 -1.58 5.31 -20.99
CA THR A 163 -0.16 5.29 -20.62
C THR A 163 0.06 4.54 -19.30
N ALA A 164 -0.77 4.77 -18.29
CA ALA A 164 -0.62 4.11 -17.01
C ALA A 164 -0.88 2.61 -17.09
N LEU A 165 -1.85 2.17 -17.87
CA LEU A 165 -2.12 0.74 -18.11
C LEU A 165 -0.95 0.06 -18.83
N LEU A 166 -0.25 0.77 -19.72
CA LEU A 166 0.90 0.27 -20.46
C LEU A 166 2.17 0.18 -19.60
N VAL A 167 2.53 1.27 -18.92
CA VAL A 167 3.82 1.34 -18.20
C VAL A 167 3.70 1.01 -16.71
N GLY A 168 2.51 1.09 -16.15
CA GLY A 168 2.26 0.87 -14.73
C GLY A 168 2.70 -0.50 -14.21
N PRO A 169 2.45 -1.61 -14.94
CA PRO A 169 2.96 -2.92 -14.54
C PRO A 169 4.48 -2.95 -14.41
N THR A 170 5.20 -2.34 -15.35
CA THR A 170 6.67 -2.24 -15.32
C THR A 170 7.14 -1.44 -14.11
N ILE A 171 6.57 -0.25 -13.88
CA ILE A 171 6.87 0.56 -12.69
C ILE A 171 6.62 -0.25 -11.42
N GLY A 172 5.45 -0.89 -11.33
CA GLY A 172 5.05 -1.67 -10.17
C GLY A 172 5.97 -2.86 -9.87
N LEU A 173 6.48 -3.55 -10.90
CA LEU A 173 7.47 -4.61 -10.72
C LEU A 173 8.79 -4.08 -10.17
N HIS A 174 9.31 -2.96 -10.70
CA HIS A 174 10.52 -2.33 -10.17
C HIS A 174 10.36 -1.88 -8.71
N VAL A 175 9.18 -1.37 -8.36
CA VAL A 175 8.84 -1.02 -6.97
C VAL A 175 8.82 -2.26 -6.10
N LEU A 176 8.18 -3.35 -6.55
CA LEU A 176 8.12 -4.60 -5.79
C LEU A 176 9.52 -5.14 -5.49
N ASP A 177 10.35 -5.25 -6.52
CA ASP A 177 11.71 -5.73 -6.38
C ASP A 177 12.53 -4.87 -5.39
N ALA A 178 12.46 -3.53 -5.52
CA ALA A 178 13.16 -2.64 -4.61
C ALA A 178 12.69 -2.82 -3.15
N LEU A 179 11.37 -2.96 -2.94
CA LEU A 179 10.81 -3.19 -1.61
C LEU A 179 11.24 -4.54 -1.03
N LEU A 180 11.28 -5.59 -1.85
CA LEU A 180 11.76 -6.90 -1.43
C LEU A 180 13.24 -6.84 -1.06
N ASP A 181 14.08 -6.20 -1.87
CA ASP A 181 15.51 -6.05 -1.59
C ASP A 181 15.76 -5.26 -0.30
N ILE A 182 15.04 -4.15 -0.09
CA ILE A 182 15.11 -3.37 1.16
C ILE A 182 14.65 -4.22 2.35
N CYS A 183 13.56 -4.96 2.20
CA CYS A 183 13.05 -5.85 3.23
C CYS A 183 14.04 -6.97 3.57
N LEU A 184 14.64 -7.59 2.54
CA LEU A 184 15.63 -8.65 2.71
C LEU A 184 16.93 -8.11 3.32
N SER A 185 17.45 -7.00 2.84
CA SER A 185 18.67 -6.38 3.39
C SER A 185 18.46 -5.95 4.84
N THR A 186 17.29 -5.41 5.17
CA THR A 186 16.92 -5.09 6.56
C THR A 186 16.81 -6.35 7.42
N LYS A 187 16.29 -7.45 6.88
CA LYS A 187 16.26 -8.75 7.58
C LYS A 187 17.65 -9.32 7.81
N TYR A 188 18.54 -9.26 6.82
CA TYR A 188 19.92 -9.73 6.98
C TYR A 188 20.71 -8.87 7.97
N SER A 189 20.57 -7.55 7.92
CA SER A 189 21.19 -6.65 8.92
C SER A 189 20.62 -6.83 10.32
N VAL A 190 19.39 -7.33 10.44
CA VAL A 190 18.67 -7.59 11.71
C VAL A 190 18.96 -9.00 12.23
N LEU A 191 19.27 -9.97 11.35
CA LEU A 191 19.82 -11.26 11.79
C LEU A 191 21.16 -11.06 12.55
N GLU A 192 21.97 -10.08 12.14
CA GLU A 192 23.18 -9.69 12.88
C GLU A 192 22.85 -8.90 14.16
N ARG A 193 21.71 -8.21 14.27
CA ARG A 193 21.28 -7.41 15.43
C ARG A 193 20.31 -8.11 16.39
N GLY A 194 19.96 -9.35 16.16
CA GLY A 194 19.35 -10.28 17.12
C GLY A 194 17.99 -9.94 17.74
N ASN A 195 17.36 -8.77 17.50
CA ASN A 195 16.30 -8.29 18.39
C ASN A 195 15.04 -7.67 17.77
N LEU A 196 14.82 -7.69 16.46
CA LEU A 196 13.70 -6.97 15.83
C LEU A 196 12.56 -7.84 15.29
N PHE A 197 12.67 -9.18 15.34
CA PHE A 197 11.60 -10.05 14.89
C PHE A 197 10.49 -10.14 15.92
N LEU A 198 9.27 -9.85 15.45
CA LEU A 198 8.07 -10.22 16.20
C LEU A 198 7.91 -11.74 16.10
N THR A 199 7.71 -12.39 17.24
CA THR A 199 7.25 -13.78 17.25
C THR A 199 5.84 -13.87 16.69
N ASP A 200 5.42 -15.06 16.24
CA ASP A 200 4.07 -15.21 15.71
C ASP A 200 3.00 -14.83 16.73
N VAL A 201 3.23 -15.15 18.01
CA VAL A 201 2.36 -14.71 19.11
C VAL A 201 2.33 -13.18 19.25
N GLU A 202 3.46 -12.49 19.10
CA GLU A 202 3.51 -11.01 19.15
C GLU A 202 2.78 -10.39 17.96
N LYS A 203 2.85 -11.00 16.77
CA LYS A 203 2.08 -10.58 15.58
C LYS A 203 0.59 -10.73 15.79
N ASP A 204 0.15 -11.89 16.26
CA ASP A 204 -1.26 -12.16 16.52
C ASP A 204 -1.84 -11.21 17.57
N ILE A 205 -1.10 -10.95 18.65
CA ILE A 205 -1.48 -9.98 19.68
C ILE A 205 -1.63 -8.57 19.07
N LEU A 206 -0.67 -8.15 18.27
CA LEU A 206 -0.72 -6.83 17.63
C LEU A 206 -1.88 -6.71 16.65
N GLN A 207 -2.10 -7.74 15.83
CA GLN A 207 -3.18 -7.77 14.86
C GLN A 207 -4.55 -7.66 15.55
N LEU A 208 -4.82 -8.53 16.51
CA LEU A 208 -6.10 -8.53 17.25
C LEU A 208 -6.32 -7.22 18.01
N THR A 209 -5.24 -6.65 18.56
CA THR A 209 -5.31 -5.34 19.23
C THR A 209 -5.56 -4.20 18.23
N ALA A 210 -4.97 -4.26 17.02
CA ALA A 210 -5.21 -3.28 15.96
C ALA A 210 -6.63 -3.37 15.38
N GLU A 211 -7.24 -4.56 15.41
CA GLU A 211 -8.65 -4.79 15.08
C GLU A 211 -9.61 -4.22 16.16
N GLY A 212 -9.08 -3.69 17.25
CA GLY A 212 -9.84 -3.06 18.32
C GLY A 212 -10.28 -4.03 19.43
N MET A 213 -9.76 -5.27 19.46
CA MET A 213 -10.11 -6.22 20.52
C MET A 213 -9.55 -5.80 21.88
N PRO A 214 -10.36 -5.78 22.93
CA PRO A 214 -9.87 -5.61 24.30
C PRO A 214 -8.88 -6.72 24.69
N GLY A 215 -7.87 -6.39 25.48
CA GLY A 215 -6.82 -7.34 25.88
C GLY A 215 -7.35 -8.65 26.53
N LYS A 216 -8.50 -8.60 27.18
CA LYS A 216 -9.18 -9.79 27.73
C LYS A 216 -9.66 -10.73 26.63
N GLN A 217 -10.18 -10.21 25.52
CA GLN A 217 -10.62 -11.01 24.39
C GLN A 217 -9.43 -11.57 23.60
N VAL A 218 -8.39 -10.75 23.40
CA VAL A 218 -7.12 -11.20 22.79
C VAL A 218 -6.53 -12.37 23.59
N ALA A 219 -6.48 -12.25 24.92
CA ALA A 219 -5.99 -13.29 25.81
C ALA A 219 -6.79 -14.59 25.68
N ALA A 220 -8.11 -14.49 25.67
CA ALA A 220 -9.00 -15.65 25.52
C ALA A 220 -8.83 -16.33 24.15
N GLN A 221 -8.73 -15.54 23.06
CA GLN A 221 -8.60 -16.08 21.72
C GLN A 221 -7.26 -16.77 21.46
N LEU A 222 -6.18 -16.27 22.09
CA LEU A 222 -4.84 -16.84 21.94
C LEU A 222 -4.48 -17.87 23.01
N GLY A 223 -5.37 -18.15 23.96
CA GLY A 223 -5.12 -19.09 25.03
C GLY A 223 -4.01 -18.67 26.02
N VAL A 224 -3.80 -17.34 26.19
CA VAL A 224 -2.76 -16.77 27.05
C VAL A 224 -3.38 -15.92 28.17
N SER A 225 -2.60 -15.57 29.20
CA SER A 225 -3.08 -14.65 30.23
C SER A 225 -3.09 -13.20 29.76
N ILE A 226 -3.98 -12.36 30.33
CA ILE A 226 -4.02 -10.90 30.06
C ILE A 226 -2.66 -10.26 30.33
N LYS A 227 -1.99 -10.67 31.44
CA LYS A 227 -0.64 -10.21 31.78
C LYS A 227 0.40 -10.57 30.71
N ALA A 228 0.25 -11.72 30.05
CA ALA A 228 1.11 -12.12 28.95
C ALA A 228 0.90 -11.21 27.73
N VAL A 229 -0.36 -10.88 27.37
CA VAL A 229 -0.68 -9.94 26.30
C VAL A 229 -0.06 -8.56 26.55
N GLU A 230 -0.24 -8.03 27.76
CA GLU A 230 0.32 -6.72 28.14
C GLU A 230 1.85 -6.72 28.09
N ARG A 231 2.48 -7.77 28.60
CA ARG A 231 3.94 -7.94 28.58
C ARG A 231 4.47 -8.01 27.14
N HIS A 232 3.81 -8.74 26.25
CA HIS A 232 4.20 -8.82 24.84
C HIS A 232 4.05 -7.46 24.15
N LEU A 233 2.93 -6.76 24.35
CA LEU A 233 2.73 -5.41 23.80
C LEU A 233 3.79 -4.43 24.29
N GLU A 234 4.12 -4.44 25.58
CA GLU A 234 5.16 -3.55 26.13
C GLU A 234 6.56 -3.90 25.60
N LYS A 235 6.89 -5.19 25.52
CA LYS A 235 8.15 -5.66 24.95
C LYS A 235 8.31 -5.22 23.49
N VAL A 236 7.25 -5.34 22.70
CA VAL A 236 7.25 -4.90 21.29
C VAL A 236 7.30 -3.38 21.20
N ARG A 237 6.58 -2.67 22.07
CA ARG A 237 6.62 -1.18 22.12
C ARG A 237 8.05 -0.66 22.35
N LEU A 238 8.76 -1.21 23.31
CA LEU A 238 10.13 -0.86 23.61
C LEU A 238 11.07 -1.20 22.44
N ARG A 239 10.89 -2.39 21.84
CA ARG A 239 11.71 -2.87 20.73
C ARG A 239 11.55 -1.98 19.48
N LEU A 240 10.30 -1.57 19.16
CA LEU A 240 10.00 -0.68 18.04
C LEU A 240 10.18 0.81 18.38
N LYS A 241 10.65 1.13 19.59
CA LYS A 241 10.82 2.51 20.09
C LYS A 241 9.55 3.35 19.92
N ALA A 242 8.39 2.72 20.08
CA ALA A 242 7.11 3.42 19.98
C ALA A 242 6.86 4.22 21.28
N PRO A 243 6.57 5.54 21.21
CA PRO A 243 6.39 6.38 22.40
C PRO A 243 5.14 6.00 23.19
N ASN A 244 4.14 5.42 22.56
CA ASN A 244 2.90 4.98 23.20
C ASN A 244 2.25 3.82 22.41
N ARG A 245 1.18 3.24 22.99
CA ARG A 245 0.44 2.12 22.40
C ARG A 245 -0.23 2.47 21.06
N ALA A 246 -0.74 3.69 20.91
CA ALA A 246 -1.35 4.15 19.66
C ALA A 246 -0.31 4.19 18.53
N LYS A 247 0.90 4.72 18.81
CA LYS A 247 2.00 4.73 17.83
C LYS A 247 2.52 3.32 17.54
N LEU A 248 2.52 2.43 18.54
CA LEU A 248 2.85 1.02 18.34
C LEU A 248 1.89 0.38 17.34
N LEU A 249 0.58 0.58 17.48
CA LEU A 249 -0.43 0.03 16.55
C LEU A 249 -0.29 0.62 15.15
N VAL A 250 -0.02 1.93 15.02
CA VAL A 250 0.26 2.55 13.72
C VAL A 250 1.54 1.98 13.09
N LEU A 251 2.60 1.79 13.87
CA LEU A 251 3.84 1.18 13.39
C LEU A 251 3.64 -0.29 13.05
N SER A 252 2.83 -1.04 13.80
CA SER A 252 2.52 -2.43 13.49
C SER A 252 1.73 -2.56 12.19
N LEU A 253 0.82 -1.61 11.89
CA LEU A 253 0.09 -1.56 10.62
C LEU A 253 0.98 -1.20 9.42
N ILE A 254 2.14 -0.60 9.67
CA ILE A 254 3.13 -0.22 8.64
C ILE A 254 4.26 -1.27 8.52
N HIS A 255 4.50 -2.05 9.58
CA HIS A 255 5.64 -2.98 9.70
C HIS A 255 5.24 -4.45 9.89
N ILE A 256 3.95 -4.74 10.06
CA ILE A 256 3.34 -6.06 10.03
C ILE A 256 2.60 -6.21 8.71
#